data_68975efc0e63089fab3506ffb31c1df0
#
_entry.id   68975efc0e63089fab3506ffb31c1df0
#
_cell.length_a   1.000
_cell.length_b   1.000
_cell.length_c   1.000
_cell.angle_alpha   90.00
_cell.angle_beta   90.00
_cell.angle_gamma   90.00
#
_symmetry.space_group_name_H-M   'P 1'
#
loop_
_entity.id
_entity.type
_entity.pdbx_description
1 polymer ?
#
loop_
_entity_poly.entity_id
_entity_poly.type
_entity_poly.pdbx_seq_one_letter_code
_entity_poly.pdbx_strand_id
1 'polypeptide(L)'
;MLRLGLVDFDTSHVVEFSQRFNQTHVASDQHVTGARVVAGIPGSSVMAPERIAGFQPQVEACGVEIVNTPDELLQRVDAVLITSLCGGAHLESARPFLEAGVPTFVDKPFANSWEDALALAELARKHDAFLWHASALRYTQEMQSLQSRLNEIGPLHGAVSYGPAWHADGNPGLLHYGIHSTEQLFALMGPGCESVVNMSTPQSDAVVGTWKDGRQGVVRGGRCGHTAYGILAFTEQGVLNELVSTKYAYRNLCQAIADAFQSKQAPVELDETLEVIRFLLAANESAKRDGSPVLLEEIGNTK
;
A
#
# COMPACT_ATOMS: atom_id res chain seq x y z
N MET A 1 -17.42 14.88 -10.86
CA MET A 1 -16.57 14.68 -9.66
C MET A 1 -17.00 13.36 -9.04
N LEU A 2 -16.06 12.42 -8.90
CA LEU A 2 -16.33 11.08 -8.33
C LEU A 2 -16.72 11.18 -6.87
N ARG A 3 -17.72 10.41 -6.47
CA ARG A 3 -18.17 10.27 -5.09
C ARG A 3 -17.49 9.03 -4.49
N LEU A 4 -16.64 9.25 -3.49
CA LEU A 4 -15.90 8.18 -2.81
C LEU A 4 -16.55 7.79 -1.48
N GLY A 5 -16.51 6.50 -1.17
CA GLY A 5 -16.83 5.95 0.13
C GLY A 5 -15.58 5.53 0.91
N LEU A 6 -15.61 5.67 2.23
CA LEU A 6 -14.59 5.14 3.13
C LEU A 6 -15.15 3.96 3.92
N VAL A 7 -14.33 2.93 4.13
CA VAL A 7 -14.69 1.75 4.92
C VAL A 7 -13.59 1.47 5.92
N ASP A 8 -13.98 1.28 7.19
CA ASP A 8 -13.16 1.04 8.37
C ASP A 8 -12.29 2.23 8.80
N PHE A 9 -12.59 2.80 9.98
CA PHE A 9 -12.02 4.06 10.47
C PHE A 9 -10.96 3.88 11.56
N ASP A 10 -10.23 2.78 11.57
CA ASP A 10 -9.21 2.47 12.59
C ASP A 10 -7.79 2.97 12.25
N THR A 11 -7.64 3.65 11.10
CA THR A 11 -6.37 4.25 10.66
C THR A 11 -6.49 5.76 10.44
N SER A 12 -5.39 6.50 10.63
CA SER A 12 -5.35 7.94 10.31
C SER A 12 -5.58 8.25 8.83
N HIS A 13 -5.47 7.26 7.94
CA HIS A 13 -5.68 7.46 6.50
C HIS A 13 -7.09 7.95 6.19
N VAL A 14 -8.11 7.56 6.97
CA VAL A 14 -9.48 8.08 6.78
C VAL A 14 -9.56 9.60 6.95
N VAL A 15 -8.81 10.16 7.89
CA VAL A 15 -8.73 11.61 8.11
C VAL A 15 -7.88 12.26 7.01
N GLU A 16 -6.69 11.71 6.74
CA GLU A 16 -5.77 12.21 5.73
C GLU A 16 -6.40 12.26 4.33
N PHE A 17 -7.17 11.22 3.96
CA PHE A 17 -7.87 11.16 2.68
C PHE A 17 -9.07 12.10 2.65
N SER A 18 -9.91 12.10 3.69
CA SER A 18 -11.08 13.00 3.77
C SER A 18 -10.68 14.47 3.66
N GLN A 19 -9.65 14.89 4.38
CA GLN A 19 -9.17 16.27 4.37
C GLN A 19 -8.70 16.71 2.97
N ARG A 20 -7.95 15.85 2.27
CA ARG A 20 -7.39 16.17 0.96
C ARG A 20 -8.42 16.15 -0.15
N PHE A 21 -9.27 15.13 -0.20
CA PHE A 21 -10.34 15.03 -1.19
C PHE A 21 -11.41 16.10 -1.00
N ASN A 22 -11.76 16.42 0.25
CA ASN A 22 -12.77 17.41 0.58
C ASN A 22 -12.21 18.82 0.73
N GLN A 23 -10.88 18.98 0.64
CA GLN A 23 -10.17 20.26 0.68
C GLN A 23 -10.43 21.04 1.99
N THR A 24 -10.45 20.30 3.11
CA THR A 24 -10.74 20.84 4.44
C THR A 24 -9.58 20.54 5.39
N HIS A 25 -9.33 21.43 6.34
CA HIS A 25 -8.36 21.25 7.44
C HIS A 25 -6.91 20.95 7.00
N VAL A 26 -6.55 21.16 5.74
CA VAL A 26 -5.20 21.06 5.19
C VAL A 26 -4.87 22.28 4.33
N ALA A 27 -3.59 22.59 4.16
CA ALA A 27 -3.13 23.68 3.29
C ALA A 27 -3.52 23.41 1.82
N SER A 28 -3.69 24.49 1.04
CA SER A 28 -4.15 24.40 -0.35
C SER A 28 -3.23 23.58 -1.26
N ASP A 29 -1.93 23.49 -0.94
CA ASP A 29 -0.96 22.64 -1.67
C ASP A 29 -1.17 21.15 -1.42
N GLN A 30 -2.02 20.78 -0.45
CA GLN A 30 -2.44 19.41 -0.14
C GLN A 30 -3.79 19.03 -0.78
N HIS A 31 -4.48 19.96 -1.43
CA HIS A 31 -5.78 19.71 -2.06
C HIS A 31 -5.66 18.76 -3.25
N VAL A 32 -6.68 17.93 -3.42
CA VAL A 32 -6.84 16.97 -4.51
C VAL A 32 -8.10 17.33 -5.31
N THR A 33 -8.10 17.02 -6.59
CA THR A 33 -9.22 17.33 -7.49
C THR A 33 -9.77 16.07 -8.14
N GLY A 34 -10.97 16.16 -8.70
CA GLY A 34 -11.57 15.06 -9.46
C GLY A 34 -12.46 14.11 -8.66
N ALA A 35 -12.28 14.05 -7.33
CA ALA A 35 -13.07 13.18 -6.45
C ALA A 35 -13.39 13.88 -5.12
N ARG A 36 -14.37 13.35 -4.39
CA ARG A 36 -14.75 13.79 -3.05
C ARG A 36 -15.24 12.61 -2.23
N VAL A 37 -14.83 12.51 -0.97
CA VAL A 37 -15.40 11.58 0.00
C VAL A 37 -16.77 12.10 0.46
N VAL A 38 -17.81 11.32 0.25
CA VAL A 38 -19.21 11.75 0.54
C VAL A 38 -19.83 10.98 1.69
N ALA A 39 -19.45 9.71 1.88
CA ALA A 39 -20.00 8.88 2.95
C ALA A 39 -18.94 7.86 3.42
N GLY A 40 -19.17 7.27 4.60
CA GLY A 40 -18.30 6.21 5.10
C GLY A 40 -18.92 5.35 6.18
N ILE A 41 -18.38 4.14 6.31
CA ILE A 41 -18.72 3.16 7.33
C ILE A 41 -17.57 3.09 8.32
N PRO A 42 -17.76 3.46 9.59
CA PRO A 42 -16.72 3.37 10.61
C PRO A 42 -16.18 1.95 10.82
N GLY A 43 -17.03 0.94 10.62
CA GLY A 43 -16.66 -0.46 10.76
C GLY A 43 -16.31 -0.88 12.18
N SER A 44 -15.47 -1.91 12.26
CA SER A 44 -14.87 -2.40 13.52
C SER A 44 -13.38 -2.65 13.30
N SER A 45 -12.63 -2.72 14.38
CA SER A 45 -11.20 -3.02 14.30
C SER A 45 -10.80 -4.11 15.27
N VAL A 46 -9.96 -5.03 14.80
CA VAL A 46 -9.31 -6.03 15.64
C VAL A 46 -7.97 -5.54 16.22
N MET A 47 -7.39 -4.49 15.61
CA MET A 47 -6.07 -3.96 16.00
C MET A 47 -6.15 -2.72 16.89
N ALA A 48 -7.09 -1.81 16.60
CA ALA A 48 -7.14 -0.50 17.24
C ALA A 48 -8.59 0.05 17.32
N PRO A 49 -9.52 -0.66 17.98
CA PRO A 49 -10.94 -0.27 18.02
C PRO A 49 -11.16 1.11 18.68
N GLU A 50 -10.28 1.50 19.59
CA GLU A 50 -10.34 2.80 20.26
C GLU A 50 -10.11 4.00 19.33
N ARG A 51 -9.42 3.79 18.20
CA ARG A 51 -9.14 4.86 17.23
C ARG A 51 -10.36 5.31 16.46
N ILE A 52 -11.32 4.42 16.23
CA ILE A 52 -12.56 4.72 15.48
C ILE A 52 -13.28 5.91 16.08
N ALA A 53 -13.49 5.90 17.40
CA ALA A 53 -14.14 6.99 18.13
C ALA A 53 -13.39 8.33 18.04
N GLY A 54 -12.07 8.30 17.83
CA GLY A 54 -11.24 9.49 17.65
C GLY A 54 -11.21 10.02 16.22
N PHE A 55 -11.28 9.15 15.22
CA PHE A 55 -11.22 9.55 13.81
C PHE A 55 -12.58 9.89 13.21
N GLN A 56 -13.65 9.21 13.60
CA GLN A 56 -14.99 9.46 13.07
C GLN A 56 -15.40 10.94 13.14
N PRO A 57 -15.30 11.67 14.27
CA PRO A 57 -15.66 13.09 14.32
C PRO A 57 -14.83 13.95 13.36
N GLN A 58 -13.57 13.59 13.11
CA GLN A 58 -12.70 14.33 12.20
C GLN A 58 -13.12 14.09 10.72
N VAL A 59 -13.56 12.88 10.39
CA VAL A 59 -14.10 12.54 9.07
C VAL A 59 -15.44 13.26 8.85
N GLU A 60 -16.34 13.27 9.85
CA GLU A 60 -17.60 14.03 9.82
C GLU A 60 -17.35 15.54 9.64
N ALA A 61 -16.34 16.10 10.29
CA ALA A 61 -15.95 17.51 10.13
C ALA A 61 -15.50 17.86 8.72
N CYS A 62 -15.10 16.87 7.91
CA CYS A 62 -14.83 17.03 6.48
C CYS A 62 -16.10 16.99 5.61
N GLY A 63 -17.30 16.87 6.21
CA GLY A 63 -18.59 16.80 5.50
C GLY A 63 -18.90 15.42 4.93
N VAL A 64 -18.37 14.36 5.56
CA VAL A 64 -18.64 12.95 5.20
C VAL A 64 -19.83 12.45 6.02
N GLU A 65 -20.84 11.89 5.34
CA GLU A 65 -22.00 11.26 5.96
C GLU A 65 -21.61 9.88 6.54
N ILE A 66 -22.03 9.59 7.77
CA ILE A 66 -21.83 8.26 8.35
C ILE A 66 -23.02 7.38 8.00
N VAL A 67 -22.73 6.21 7.46
CA VAL A 67 -23.69 5.15 7.16
C VAL A 67 -23.30 3.87 7.87
N ASN A 68 -24.24 2.93 8.01
CA ASN A 68 -24.02 1.75 8.85
C ASN A 68 -23.82 0.45 8.05
N THR A 69 -24.23 0.43 6.80
CA THR A 69 -24.22 -0.78 5.98
C THR A 69 -23.59 -0.57 4.60
N PRO A 70 -23.01 -1.62 4.01
CA PRO A 70 -22.52 -1.56 2.62
C PRO A 70 -23.62 -1.14 1.62
N ASP A 71 -24.87 -1.61 1.79
CA ASP A 71 -25.98 -1.27 0.91
C ASP A 71 -26.32 0.24 0.94
N GLU A 72 -26.25 0.85 2.12
CA GLU A 72 -26.42 2.30 2.25
C GLU A 72 -25.28 3.07 1.58
N LEU A 73 -24.05 2.58 1.68
CA LEU A 73 -22.89 3.21 1.05
C LEU A 73 -22.94 3.07 -0.47
N LEU A 74 -23.27 1.88 -0.99
CA LEU A 74 -23.41 1.61 -2.42
C LEU A 74 -24.35 2.57 -3.16
N GLN A 75 -25.42 3.04 -2.48
CA GLN A 75 -26.37 3.99 -3.06
C GLN A 75 -25.81 5.42 -3.21
N ARG A 76 -24.68 5.74 -2.56
CA ARG A 76 -24.12 7.09 -2.45
C ARG A 76 -22.86 7.30 -3.25
N VAL A 77 -22.13 6.24 -3.59
CA VAL A 77 -20.75 6.32 -4.06
C VAL A 77 -20.56 5.73 -5.45
N ASP A 78 -19.51 6.20 -6.12
CA ASP A 78 -19.07 5.71 -7.43
C ASP A 78 -17.84 4.77 -7.29
N ALA A 79 -17.11 4.86 -6.16
CA ALA A 79 -15.96 4.03 -5.82
C ALA A 79 -15.75 4.00 -4.30
N VAL A 80 -15.00 3.03 -3.80
CA VAL A 80 -14.72 2.88 -2.36
C VAL A 80 -13.23 2.74 -2.06
N LEU A 81 -12.86 3.20 -0.87
CA LEU A 81 -11.53 3.04 -0.28
C LEU A 81 -11.66 2.18 0.97
N ILE A 82 -11.07 1.00 0.95
CA ILE A 82 -11.00 0.10 2.10
C ILE A 82 -9.76 0.46 2.89
N THR A 83 -9.94 0.94 4.11
CA THR A 83 -8.87 1.57 4.88
C THR A 83 -8.58 0.90 6.22
N SER A 84 -9.00 -0.35 6.41
CA SER A 84 -8.70 -1.13 7.62
C SER A 84 -7.20 -1.12 7.92
N LEU A 85 -6.83 -0.94 9.18
CA LEU A 85 -5.43 -1.04 9.62
C LEU A 85 -4.88 -2.47 9.47
N CYS A 86 -5.76 -3.47 9.67
CA CYS A 86 -5.46 -4.89 9.54
C CYS A 86 -5.70 -5.38 8.11
N GLY A 87 -4.63 -5.79 7.43
CA GLY A 87 -4.74 -6.37 6.08
C GLY A 87 -5.61 -7.63 6.00
N GLY A 88 -5.74 -8.38 7.11
CA GLY A 88 -6.63 -9.55 7.19
C GLY A 88 -8.14 -9.20 7.22
N ALA A 89 -8.51 -7.94 7.40
CA ALA A 89 -9.91 -7.49 7.32
C ALA A 89 -10.32 -7.11 5.89
N HIS A 90 -9.37 -6.84 5.01
CA HIS A 90 -9.62 -6.23 3.71
C HIS A 90 -10.53 -7.07 2.80
N LEU A 91 -10.38 -8.39 2.80
CA LEU A 91 -11.21 -9.28 1.97
C LEU A 91 -12.69 -9.14 2.31
N GLU A 92 -13.03 -9.20 3.59
CA GLU A 92 -14.44 -9.12 4.03
C GLU A 92 -14.99 -7.69 3.88
N SER A 93 -14.18 -6.66 4.16
CA SER A 93 -14.59 -5.27 4.00
C SER A 93 -14.77 -4.86 2.53
N ALA A 94 -13.97 -5.42 1.61
CA ALA A 94 -14.05 -5.14 0.18
C ALA A 94 -15.14 -5.96 -0.54
N ARG A 95 -15.47 -7.16 -0.03
CA ARG A 95 -16.34 -8.13 -0.68
C ARG A 95 -17.66 -7.53 -1.22
N PRO A 96 -18.49 -6.83 -0.43
CA PRO A 96 -19.79 -6.35 -0.91
C PRO A 96 -19.64 -5.35 -2.09
N PHE A 97 -18.57 -4.60 -2.12
CA PHE A 97 -18.32 -3.61 -3.16
C PHE A 97 -17.76 -4.26 -4.44
N LEU A 98 -16.83 -5.20 -4.30
CA LEU A 98 -16.31 -5.98 -5.43
C LEU A 98 -17.42 -6.82 -6.07
N GLU A 99 -18.26 -7.49 -5.28
CA GLU A 99 -19.42 -8.25 -5.78
C GLU A 99 -20.44 -7.37 -6.52
N ALA A 100 -20.55 -6.10 -6.13
CA ALA A 100 -21.37 -5.10 -6.81
C ALA A 100 -20.70 -4.46 -8.04
N GLY A 101 -19.46 -4.86 -8.38
CA GLY A 101 -18.69 -4.30 -9.49
C GLY A 101 -18.22 -2.86 -9.26
N VAL A 102 -18.17 -2.39 -8.01
CA VAL A 102 -17.77 -1.02 -7.66
C VAL A 102 -16.25 -0.90 -7.64
N PRO A 103 -15.67 0.11 -8.32
CA PRO A 103 -14.24 0.39 -8.25
C PRO A 103 -13.75 0.52 -6.81
N THR A 104 -12.70 -0.22 -6.46
CA THR A 104 -12.22 -0.35 -5.08
C THR A 104 -10.71 -0.12 -5.01
N PHE A 105 -10.29 0.75 -4.11
CA PHE A 105 -8.90 0.85 -3.65
C PHE A 105 -8.79 0.17 -2.28
N VAL A 106 -7.77 -0.68 -2.13
CA VAL A 106 -7.45 -1.31 -0.84
C VAL A 106 -6.15 -0.71 -0.31
N ASP A 107 -6.19 -0.20 0.91
CA ASP A 107 -5.03 0.39 1.56
C ASP A 107 -4.02 -0.68 2.00
N LYS A 108 -2.87 -0.25 2.49
CA LYS A 108 -1.77 -1.13 2.91
C LYS A 108 -2.01 -1.74 4.32
N PRO A 109 -1.54 -2.97 4.53
CA PRO A 109 -1.09 -3.92 3.53
C PRO A 109 -2.28 -4.49 2.75
N PHE A 110 -2.10 -4.84 1.48
CA PHE A 110 -3.20 -5.36 0.65
C PHE A 110 -3.92 -6.56 1.28
N ALA A 111 -3.17 -7.47 1.87
CA ALA A 111 -3.66 -8.60 2.66
C ALA A 111 -2.58 -9.08 3.62
N ASN A 112 -2.95 -9.93 4.59
CA ASN A 112 -2.03 -10.53 5.56
C ASN A 112 -1.62 -11.97 5.22
N SER A 113 -2.32 -12.60 4.30
CA SER A 113 -2.03 -13.94 3.79
C SER A 113 -2.04 -13.95 2.26
N TRP A 114 -1.42 -14.98 1.69
CA TRP A 114 -1.48 -15.19 0.25
C TRP A 114 -2.90 -15.56 -0.20
N GLU A 115 -3.58 -16.35 0.59
CA GLU A 115 -4.95 -16.80 0.34
C GLU A 115 -5.92 -15.61 0.23
N ASP A 116 -5.86 -14.66 1.16
CA ASP A 116 -6.69 -13.46 1.13
C ASP A 116 -6.32 -12.54 -0.04
N ALA A 117 -5.02 -12.39 -0.33
CA ALA A 117 -4.57 -11.58 -1.47
C ALA A 117 -5.10 -12.14 -2.80
N LEU A 118 -5.00 -13.47 -2.97
CA LEU A 118 -5.50 -14.15 -4.16
C LEU A 118 -7.03 -14.06 -4.24
N ALA A 119 -7.73 -14.26 -3.12
CA ALA A 119 -9.19 -14.18 -3.07
C ALA A 119 -9.71 -12.77 -3.42
N LEU A 120 -9.06 -11.70 -2.96
CA LEU A 120 -9.36 -10.32 -3.38
C LEU A 120 -9.22 -10.15 -4.89
N ALA A 121 -8.11 -10.62 -5.46
CA ALA A 121 -7.84 -10.51 -6.89
C ALA A 121 -8.84 -11.32 -7.72
N GLU A 122 -9.15 -12.54 -7.31
CA GLU A 122 -10.12 -13.42 -7.99
C GLU A 122 -11.54 -12.86 -7.90
N LEU A 123 -11.92 -12.30 -6.74
CA LEU A 123 -13.23 -11.68 -6.55
C LEU A 123 -13.40 -10.47 -7.49
N ALA A 124 -12.39 -9.61 -7.59
CA ALA A 124 -12.42 -8.48 -8.50
C ALA A 124 -12.52 -8.92 -9.97
N ARG A 125 -11.73 -9.92 -10.39
CA ARG A 125 -11.79 -10.47 -11.76
C ARG A 125 -13.15 -11.10 -12.07
N LYS A 126 -13.70 -11.86 -11.12
CA LYS A 126 -15.02 -12.53 -11.27
C LYS A 126 -16.15 -11.55 -11.51
N HIS A 127 -16.11 -10.39 -10.88
CA HIS A 127 -17.17 -9.39 -10.95
C HIS A 127 -16.82 -8.20 -11.85
N ASP A 128 -15.72 -8.28 -12.63
CA ASP A 128 -15.22 -7.19 -13.49
C ASP A 128 -15.08 -5.86 -12.73
N ALA A 129 -14.73 -5.95 -11.44
CA ALA A 129 -14.53 -4.81 -10.57
C ALA A 129 -13.10 -4.27 -10.71
N PHE A 130 -12.98 -2.95 -10.89
CA PHE A 130 -11.67 -2.29 -10.89
C PHE A 130 -11.09 -2.30 -9.46
N LEU A 131 -10.01 -3.02 -9.26
CA LEU A 131 -9.32 -3.16 -7.98
C LEU A 131 -7.85 -2.79 -8.13
N TRP A 132 -7.33 -1.95 -7.22
CA TRP A 132 -5.91 -1.68 -7.12
C TRP A 132 -5.49 -1.29 -5.70
N HIS A 133 -4.18 -1.27 -5.49
CA HIS A 133 -3.54 -1.04 -4.21
C HIS A 133 -2.23 -0.28 -4.40
N ALA A 134 -1.83 0.53 -3.43
CA ALA A 134 -0.48 1.09 -3.36
C ALA A 134 -0.17 1.67 -1.97
N SER A 135 1.10 1.71 -1.62
CA SER A 135 1.59 2.57 -0.54
C SER A 135 1.76 4.01 -1.02
N ALA A 136 1.45 4.97 -0.14
CA ALA A 136 1.69 6.39 -0.41
C ALA A 136 3.16 6.71 -0.74
N LEU A 137 4.10 5.87 -0.31
CA LEU A 137 5.54 6.07 -0.53
C LEU A 137 5.95 5.91 -2.00
N ARG A 138 5.16 5.23 -2.82
CA ARG A 138 5.36 5.21 -4.29
C ARG A 138 5.22 6.59 -4.93
N TYR A 139 4.45 7.48 -4.31
CA TYR A 139 4.02 8.77 -4.88
C TYR A 139 4.72 9.97 -4.25
N THR A 140 5.80 9.76 -3.49
CA THR A 140 6.61 10.87 -2.99
C THR A 140 7.29 11.61 -4.13
N GLN A 141 7.58 12.90 -3.92
CA GLN A 141 8.22 13.74 -4.94
C GLN A 141 9.59 13.19 -5.34
N GLU A 142 10.33 12.66 -4.37
CA GLU A 142 11.65 12.06 -4.57
C GLU A 142 11.55 10.81 -5.45
N MET A 143 10.54 9.95 -5.23
CA MET A 143 10.31 8.77 -6.07
C MET A 143 9.97 9.15 -7.51
N GLN A 144 9.09 10.14 -7.71
CA GLN A 144 8.74 10.64 -9.05
C GLN A 144 9.95 11.26 -9.75
N SER A 145 10.74 12.07 -9.03
CA SER A 145 11.99 12.64 -9.54
C SER A 145 13.01 11.55 -9.92
N LEU A 146 13.15 10.53 -9.05
CA LEU A 146 14.07 9.43 -9.29
C LEU A 146 13.67 8.65 -10.55
N GLN A 147 12.40 8.29 -10.69
CA GLN A 147 11.89 7.56 -11.86
C GLN A 147 12.10 8.34 -13.17
N SER A 148 11.90 9.66 -13.17
CA SER A 148 12.17 10.47 -14.36
C SER A 148 13.66 10.49 -14.73
N ARG A 149 14.54 10.57 -13.74
CA ARG A 149 16.01 10.56 -13.94
C ARG A 149 16.54 9.21 -14.42
N LEU A 150 15.93 8.08 -14.01
CA LEU A 150 16.35 6.76 -14.49
C LEU A 150 16.34 6.64 -16.01
N ASN A 151 15.41 7.31 -16.68
CA ASN A 151 15.36 7.32 -18.15
C ASN A 151 16.57 8.03 -18.79
N GLU A 152 17.26 8.88 -18.04
CA GLU A 152 18.40 9.67 -18.52
C GLU A 152 19.76 9.02 -18.25
N ILE A 153 19.85 8.22 -17.16
CA ILE A 153 21.11 7.68 -16.66
C ILE A 153 21.32 6.18 -16.89
N GLY A 154 20.51 5.62 -17.78
CA GLY A 154 20.64 4.24 -18.25
C GLY A 154 19.99 3.19 -17.34
N PRO A 155 20.14 1.91 -17.69
CA PRO A 155 19.44 0.83 -17.02
C PRO A 155 19.77 0.71 -15.53
N LEU A 156 18.75 0.32 -14.77
CA LEU A 156 18.87 0.05 -13.35
C LEU A 156 19.46 -1.35 -13.13
N HIS A 157 20.55 -1.43 -12.36
CA HIS A 157 21.20 -2.69 -11.99
C HIS A 157 20.78 -3.23 -10.61
N GLY A 158 20.18 -2.39 -9.77
CA GLY A 158 19.68 -2.75 -8.45
C GLY A 158 19.28 -1.54 -7.65
N ALA A 159 18.59 -1.77 -6.52
CA ALA A 159 18.18 -0.69 -5.63
C ALA A 159 18.20 -1.12 -4.17
N VAL A 160 18.35 -0.14 -3.27
CA VAL A 160 18.20 -0.32 -1.83
C VAL A 160 17.16 0.67 -1.33
N SER A 161 16.07 0.16 -0.78
CA SER A 161 15.07 0.97 -0.09
C SER A 161 15.17 0.74 1.41
N TYR A 162 15.01 1.79 2.21
CA TYR A 162 15.05 1.67 3.67
C TYR A 162 13.99 2.55 4.33
N GLY A 163 13.60 2.13 5.54
CA GLY A 163 12.62 2.86 6.35
C GLY A 163 12.30 2.15 7.65
N PRO A 164 11.32 2.68 8.41
CA PRO A 164 10.81 1.98 9.57
C PRO A 164 10.15 0.65 9.17
N ALA A 165 10.30 -0.37 10.02
CA ALA A 165 9.69 -1.69 9.83
C ALA A 165 9.18 -2.23 11.18
N TRP A 166 8.45 -1.39 11.91
CA TRP A 166 7.82 -1.82 13.16
C TRP A 166 6.85 -2.98 12.90
N HIS A 167 6.85 -3.92 13.82
CA HIS A 167 5.89 -5.02 13.83
C HIS A 167 4.67 -4.63 14.66
N ALA A 168 3.52 -5.21 14.38
CA ALA A 168 2.32 -5.10 15.20
C ALA A 168 1.52 -6.41 15.14
N ASP A 169 0.87 -6.73 16.23
CA ASP A 169 -0.09 -7.83 16.25
C ASP A 169 -1.22 -7.53 15.26
N GLY A 170 -1.61 -8.52 14.47
CA GLY A 170 -2.63 -8.39 13.43
C GLY A 170 -2.09 -8.17 12.01
N ASN A 171 -0.85 -7.63 11.84
CA ASN A 171 -0.18 -7.55 10.54
C ASN A 171 1.20 -8.24 10.64
N PRO A 172 1.37 -9.46 10.12
CA PRO A 172 2.58 -10.27 10.35
C PRO A 172 3.87 -9.61 9.86
N GLY A 173 4.84 -9.44 10.74
CA GLY A 173 6.21 -9.05 10.42
C GLY A 173 6.32 -7.78 9.57
N LEU A 174 6.93 -7.90 8.41
CA LEU A 174 7.18 -6.79 7.48
C LEU A 174 5.91 -6.23 6.82
N LEU A 175 4.77 -6.93 6.86
CA LEU A 175 3.51 -6.44 6.31
C LEU A 175 3.00 -5.16 7.00
N HIS A 176 3.34 -4.93 8.28
CA HIS A 176 2.85 -3.74 8.98
C HIS A 176 3.46 -2.43 8.48
N TYR A 177 4.80 -2.30 8.52
CA TYR A 177 5.52 -1.09 8.09
C TYR A 177 6.57 -1.34 7.00
N GLY A 178 7.16 -2.53 6.94
CA GLY A 178 8.12 -2.91 5.89
C GLY A 178 7.55 -2.82 4.48
N ILE A 179 6.23 -2.94 4.35
CA ILE A 179 5.48 -2.75 3.10
C ILE A 179 5.84 -1.42 2.41
N HIS A 180 6.02 -0.33 3.13
CA HIS A 180 6.32 0.97 2.55
C HIS A 180 7.65 0.99 1.78
N SER A 181 8.72 0.47 2.39
CA SER A 181 10.03 0.37 1.72
C SER A 181 10.01 -0.69 0.62
N THR A 182 9.23 -1.76 0.76
CA THR A 182 9.05 -2.76 -0.29
C THR A 182 8.34 -2.17 -1.51
N GLU A 183 7.29 -1.39 -1.30
CA GLU A 183 6.57 -0.67 -2.35
C GLU A 183 7.47 0.34 -3.10
N GLN A 184 8.34 1.06 -2.38
CA GLN A 184 9.35 1.93 -3.01
C GLN A 184 10.34 1.12 -3.85
N LEU A 185 10.80 -0.03 -3.34
CA LEU A 185 11.71 -0.91 -4.09
C LEU A 185 11.07 -1.38 -5.39
N PHE A 186 9.84 -1.90 -5.33
CA PHE A 186 9.12 -2.38 -6.51
C PHE A 186 8.78 -1.26 -7.50
N ALA A 187 8.52 -0.03 -7.02
CA ALA A 187 8.33 1.13 -7.89
C ALA A 187 9.54 1.44 -8.79
N LEU A 188 10.75 0.99 -8.44
CA LEU A 188 11.97 1.11 -9.25
C LEU A 188 12.32 -0.18 -9.97
N MET A 189 12.26 -1.31 -9.27
CA MET A 189 12.72 -2.60 -9.78
C MET A 189 11.71 -3.24 -10.72
N GLY A 190 10.41 -2.90 -10.54
CA GLY A 190 9.31 -3.60 -11.19
C GLY A 190 9.14 -5.04 -10.69
N PRO A 191 8.17 -5.77 -11.22
CA PRO A 191 7.94 -7.18 -10.90
C PRO A 191 9.06 -8.09 -11.48
N GLY A 192 9.07 -9.35 -11.03
CA GLY A 192 10.01 -10.38 -11.49
C GLY A 192 10.97 -10.91 -10.44
N CYS A 193 10.71 -10.65 -9.16
CA CYS A 193 11.48 -11.25 -8.06
C CYS A 193 11.22 -12.77 -7.98
N GLU A 194 12.27 -13.56 -7.90
CA GLU A 194 12.18 -15.02 -7.82
C GLU A 194 12.40 -15.56 -6.41
N SER A 195 13.32 -14.95 -5.66
CA SER A 195 13.70 -15.44 -4.34
C SER A 195 14.04 -14.31 -3.38
N VAL A 196 13.88 -14.60 -2.09
CA VAL A 196 14.12 -13.65 -1.00
C VAL A 196 14.93 -14.31 0.12
N VAL A 197 15.88 -13.55 0.66
CA VAL A 197 16.61 -13.84 1.91
C VAL A 197 16.35 -12.71 2.89
N ASN A 198 16.01 -13.02 4.15
CA ASN A 198 15.85 -12.01 5.20
C ASN A 198 16.68 -12.37 6.44
N MET A 199 17.70 -11.57 6.71
CA MET A 199 18.43 -11.59 7.97
C MET A 199 17.71 -10.66 8.96
N SER A 200 16.92 -11.25 9.86
CA SER A 200 16.10 -10.53 10.84
C SER A 200 16.74 -10.55 12.23
N THR A 201 16.65 -9.43 12.91
CA THR A 201 17.02 -9.27 14.33
C THR A 201 15.90 -8.52 15.06
N PRO A 202 15.89 -8.45 16.40
CA PRO A 202 14.90 -7.61 17.10
C PRO A 202 14.93 -6.13 16.68
N GLN A 203 16.05 -5.64 16.15
CA GLN A 203 16.24 -4.23 15.83
C GLN A 203 16.03 -3.91 14.34
N SER A 204 16.06 -4.92 13.47
CA SER A 204 16.02 -4.65 12.02
C SER A 204 15.86 -5.90 11.17
N ASP A 205 15.44 -5.67 9.92
CA ASP A 205 15.49 -6.63 8.82
C ASP A 205 16.45 -6.16 7.72
N ALA A 206 17.14 -7.11 7.10
CA ALA A 206 17.90 -6.92 5.87
C ALA A 206 17.40 -7.96 4.86
N VAL A 207 16.51 -7.52 4.00
CA VAL A 207 15.86 -8.37 2.99
C VAL A 207 16.57 -8.17 1.66
N VAL A 208 17.00 -9.25 1.02
CA VAL A 208 17.57 -9.24 -0.33
C VAL A 208 16.67 -10.06 -1.24
N GLY A 209 16.11 -9.42 -2.26
CA GLY A 209 15.41 -10.10 -3.34
C GLY A 209 16.30 -10.26 -4.57
N THR A 210 16.17 -11.38 -5.27
CA THR A 210 16.84 -11.65 -6.55
C THR A 210 15.79 -11.73 -7.65
N TRP A 211 15.95 -10.90 -8.68
CA TRP A 211 15.07 -10.84 -9.85
C TRP A 211 15.53 -11.81 -10.94
N LYS A 212 14.61 -12.22 -11.82
CA LYS A 212 14.83 -13.15 -12.97
C LYS A 212 15.97 -12.73 -13.89
N ASP A 213 16.19 -11.41 -14.03
CA ASP A 213 17.25 -10.83 -14.85
C ASP A 213 18.59 -10.71 -14.13
N GLY A 214 18.70 -11.23 -12.91
CA GLY A 214 19.91 -11.21 -12.08
C GLY A 214 20.08 -9.96 -11.24
N ARG A 215 19.23 -8.95 -11.37
CA ARG A 215 19.28 -7.77 -10.49
C ARG A 215 18.95 -8.16 -9.04
N GLN A 216 19.50 -7.40 -8.11
CA GLN A 216 19.19 -7.53 -6.70
C GLN A 216 18.57 -6.25 -6.16
N GLY A 217 17.52 -6.41 -5.36
CA GLY A 217 16.87 -5.34 -4.63
C GLY A 217 16.94 -5.60 -3.12
N VAL A 218 17.19 -4.55 -2.33
CA VAL A 218 17.34 -4.66 -0.88
C VAL A 218 16.31 -3.80 -0.16
N VAL A 219 15.65 -4.38 0.85
CA VAL A 219 14.85 -3.64 1.84
C VAL A 219 15.55 -3.67 3.19
N ARG A 220 15.92 -2.48 3.71
CA ARG A 220 16.45 -2.32 5.06
C ARG A 220 15.38 -1.76 5.98
N GLY A 221 14.77 -2.63 6.78
CA GLY A 221 13.78 -2.27 7.77
C GLY A 221 14.39 -1.94 9.13
N GLY A 222 14.12 -0.76 9.70
CA GLY A 222 14.60 -0.35 11.02
C GLY A 222 13.50 -0.34 12.08
N ARG A 223 13.81 -0.85 13.29
CA ARG A 223 12.92 -0.83 14.46
C ARG A 223 13.49 -0.08 15.65
N CYS A 224 14.70 0.44 15.52
CA CYS A 224 15.37 1.23 16.56
C CYS A 224 16.16 2.39 15.94
N GLY A 225 16.50 3.38 16.76
CA GLY A 225 17.23 4.56 16.34
C GLY A 225 16.41 5.49 15.44
N HIS A 226 17.08 6.26 14.59
CA HIS A 226 16.43 7.14 13.64
C HIS A 226 15.95 6.34 12.43
N THR A 227 14.67 6.41 12.11
CA THR A 227 14.04 5.67 11.03
C THR A 227 13.46 6.63 9.98
N ALA A 228 14.30 7.09 9.07
CA ALA A 228 13.87 7.86 7.91
C ALA A 228 13.65 6.92 6.71
N TYR A 229 12.79 7.32 5.77
CA TYR A 229 12.68 6.65 4.48
C TYR A 229 13.74 7.15 3.51
N GLY A 230 14.27 6.27 2.70
CA GLY A 230 15.18 6.64 1.63
C GLY A 230 15.39 5.51 0.64
N ILE A 231 16.05 5.84 -0.47
CA ILE A 231 16.27 4.92 -1.56
C ILE A 231 17.57 5.22 -2.30
N LEU A 232 18.29 4.16 -2.67
CA LEU A 232 19.43 4.21 -3.59
C LEU A 232 19.09 3.42 -4.84
N ALA A 233 19.43 3.98 -6.00
CA ALA A 233 19.32 3.31 -7.29
C ALA A 233 20.71 3.21 -7.94
N PHE A 234 21.14 2.00 -8.28
CA PHE A 234 22.41 1.71 -8.94
C PHE A 234 22.14 1.57 -10.44
N THR A 235 22.72 2.45 -11.23
CA THR A 235 22.49 2.48 -12.67
C THR A 235 23.82 2.38 -13.43
N GLU A 236 23.76 2.22 -14.75
CA GLU A 236 24.94 2.15 -15.63
C GLU A 236 25.85 3.38 -15.48
N GLN A 237 25.28 4.57 -15.29
CA GLN A 237 26.05 5.82 -15.31
C GLN A 237 26.25 6.44 -13.92
N GLY A 238 25.70 5.86 -12.85
CA GLY A 238 25.89 6.38 -11.51
C GLY A 238 24.97 5.81 -10.45
N VAL A 239 25.09 6.35 -9.24
CA VAL A 239 24.24 6.00 -8.11
C VAL A 239 23.41 7.21 -7.72
N LEU A 240 22.10 7.05 -7.71
CA LEU A 240 21.16 8.04 -7.17
C LEU A 240 20.86 7.70 -5.72
N ASN A 241 20.80 8.72 -4.87
CA ASN A 241 20.48 8.59 -3.45
C ASN A 241 19.51 9.69 -3.05
N GLU A 242 18.31 9.28 -2.57
CA GLU A 242 17.28 10.20 -2.14
C GLU A 242 16.82 9.87 -0.71
N LEU A 243 16.83 10.90 0.14
CA LEU A 243 16.13 10.86 1.43
C LEU A 243 14.68 11.25 1.17
N VAL A 244 13.75 10.37 1.49
CA VAL A 244 12.35 10.50 1.08
C VAL A 244 11.52 11.25 2.11
N SER A 245 10.88 12.34 1.67
CA SER A 245 9.93 13.12 2.46
C SER A 245 8.50 12.58 2.30
N THR A 246 7.79 12.47 3.40
CA THR A 246 6.38 12.06 3.39
C THR A 246 5.39 13.23 3.22
N LYS A 247 5.91 14.47 3.11
CA LYS A 247 5.07 15.70 3.11
C LYS A 247 3.92 15.67 2.11
N TYR A 248 4.16 15.19 0.90
CA TYR A 248 3.16 15.12 -0.17
C TYR A 248 2.71 13.70 -0.51
N ALA A 249 3.15 12.69 0.25
CA ALA A 249 2.86 11.30 -0.05
C ALA A 249 1.34 11.02 -0.12
N TYR A 250 0.58 11.43 0.88
CA TYR A 250 -0.88 11.25 0.87
C TYR A 250 -1.59 12.09 -0.20
N ARG A 251 -1.16 13.34 -0.40
CA ARG A 251 -1.73 14.18 -1.46
C ARG A 251 -1.56 13.52 -2.82
N ASN A 252 -0.37 13.02 -3.11
CA ASN A 252 -0.06 12.42 -4.39
C ASN A 252 -0.74 11.05 -4.56
N LEU A 253 -0.83 10.24 -3.49
CA LEU A 253 -1.62 9.00 -3.51
C LEU A 253 -3.10 9.29 -3.76
N CYS A 254 -3.70 10.26 -3.06
CA CYS A 254 -5.10 10.64 -3.27
C CYS A 254 -5.36 11.12 -4.71
N GLN A 255 -4.43 11.89 -5.29
CA GLN A 255 -4.56 12.28 -6.70
C GLN A 255 -4.47 11.07 -7.63
N ALA A 256 -3.53 10.14 -7.39
CA ALA A 256 -3.43 8.90 -8.15
C ALA A 256 -4.69 8.03 -8.03
N ILE A 257 -5.33 8.00 -6.85
CA ILE A 257 -6.62 7.30 -6.64
C ILE A 257 -7.72 7.94 -7.51
N ALA A 258 -7.83 9.27 -7.49
CA ALA A 258 -8.83 9.97 -8.31
C ALA A 258 -8.62 9.71 -9.80
N ASP A 259 -7.38 9.82 -10.28
CA ASP A 259 -7.00 9.64 -11.67
C ASP A 259 -7.22 8.19 -12.14
N ALA A 260 -6.86 7.20 -11.31
CA ALA A 260 -7.05 5.79 -11.60
C ALA A 260 -8.53 5.42 -11.72
N PHE A 261 -9.38 5.90 -10.82
CA PHE A 261 -10.82 5.64 -10.91
C PHE A 261 -11.47 6.33 -12.10
N GLN A 262 -11.00 7.52 -12.50
CA GLN A 262 -11.52 8.23 -13.68
C GLN A 262 -11.10 7.55 -14.98
N SER A 263 -9.84 7.15 -15.09
CA SER A 263 -9.29 6.52 -16.29
C SER A 263 -9.59 5.03 -16.38
N LYS A 264 -9.92 4.37 -15.27
CA LYS A 264 -9.98 2.91 -15.11
C LYS A 264 -8.65 2.23 -15.47
N GLN A 265 -7.54 2.91 -15.20
CA GLN A 265 -6.18 2.38 -15.38
C GLN A 265 -5.47 2.38 -14.04
N ALA A 266 -5.09 1.21 -13.56
CA ALA A 266 -4.36 1.06 -12.32
C ALA A 266 -2.90 1.52 -12.51
N PRO A 267 -2.38 2.43 -11.66
CA PRO A 267 -0.96 2.81 -11.71
C PRO A 267 -0.03 1.66 -11.31
N VAL A 268 -0.53 0.72 -10.55
CA VAL A 268 0.13 -0.52 -10.14
C VAL A 268 -0.78 -1.67 -10.53
N GLU A 269 -0.28 -2.55 -11.37
CA GLU A 269 -1.03 -3.73 -11.80
C GLU A 269 -1.25 -4.70 -10.64
N LEU A 270 -2.39 -5.38 -10.65
CA LEU A 270 -2.76 -6.30 -9.57
C LEU A 270 -1.75 -7.45 -9.39
N ASP A 271 -1.13 -7.92 -10.48
CA ASP A 271 -0.12 -8.95 -10.44
C ASP A 271 1.18 -8.47 -9.76
N GLU A 272 1.56 -7.19 -9.91
CA GLU A 272 2.66 -6.59 -9.14
C GLU A 272 2.29 -6.49 -7.65
N THR A 273 1.07 -6.07 -7.32
CA THR A 273 0.57 -6.07 -5.94
C THR A 273 0.67 -7.45 -5.29
N LEU A 274 0.25 -8.49 -6.00
CA LEU A 274 0.35 -9.88 -5.54
C LEU A 274 1.81 -10.29 -5.33
N GLU A 275 2.72 -9.89 -6.22
CA GLU A 275 4.14 -10.18 -6.06
C GLU A 275 4.75 -9.46 -4.86
N VAL A 276 4.38 -8.20 -4.58
CA VAL A 276 4.80 -7.48 -3.37
C VAL A 276 4.37 -8.22 -2.09
N ILE A 277 3.14 -8.73 -2.04
CA ILE A 277 2.67 -9.52 -0.90
C ILE A 277 3.46 -10.83 -0.77
N ARG A 278 3.70 -11.54 -1.88
CA ARG A 278 4.54 -12.75 -1.85
C ARG A 278 5.96 -12.46 -1.37
N PHE A 279 6.57 -11.37 -1.83
CA PHE A 279 7.90 -10.93 -1.38
C PHE A 279 7.95 -10.73 0.14
N LEU A 280 6.97 -10.04 0.72
CA LEU A 280 6.90 -9.80 2.16
C LEU A 280 6.65 -11.09 2.96
N LEU A 281 5.78 -11.96 2.48
CA LEU A 281 5.52 -13.26 3.10
C LEU A 281 6.75 -14.18 3.00
N ALA A 282 7.44 -14.20 1.86
CA ALA A 282 8.69 -14.94 1.68
C ALA A 282 9.81 -14.40 2.59
N ALA A 283 9.89 -13.08 2.76
CA ALA A 283 10.84 -12.46 3.69
C ALA A 283 10.54 -12.85 5.16
N ASN A 284 9.27 -12.88 5.55
CA ASN A 284 8.86 -13.35 6.87
C ASN A 284 9.19 -14.84 7.07
N GLU A 285 9.00 -15.66 6.04
CA GLU A 285 9.30 -17.08 6.09
C GLU A 285 10.81 -17.34 6.11
N SER A 286 11.60 -16.60 5.33
CA SER A 286 13.07 -16.66 5.36
C SER A 286 13.62 -16.33 6.76
N ALA A 287 13.06 -15.32 7.42
CA ALA A 287 13.45 -14.99 8.81
C ALA A 287 13.19 -16.13 9.80
N LYS A 288 12.10 -16.88 9.64
CA LYS A 288 11.80 -18.07 10.45
C LYS A 288 12.74 -19.23 10.16
N ARG A 289 13.33 -19.26 8.97
CA ARG A 289 14.30 -20.27 8.50
C ARG A 289 15.75 -19.79 8.66
N ASP A 290 16.03 -18.92 9.62
CA ASP A 290 17.37 -18.38 9.92
C ASP A 290 18.07 -17.74 8.71
N GLY A 291 17.31 -17.05 7.86
CA GLY A 291 17.82 -16.39 6.67
C GLY A 291 18.03 -17.32 5.47
N SER A 292 17.46 -18.50 5.47
CA SER A 292 17.51 -19.38 4.30
C SER A 292 16.71 -18.76 3.13
N PRO A 293 17.16 -18.92 1.87
CA PRO A 293 16.42 -18.47 0.72
C PRO A 293 15.02 -19.08 0.62
N VAL A 294 14.04 -18.28 0.25
CA VAL A 294 12.65 -18.70 -0.03
C VAL A 294 12.29 -18.26 -1.44
N LEU A 295 11.82 -19.17 -2.26
CA LEU A 295 11.27 -18.84 -3.57
C LEU A 295 9.88 -18.23 -3.41
N LEU A 296 9.56 -17.21 -4.20
CA LEU A 296 8.23 -16.58 -4.14
C LEU A 296 7.12 -17.61 -4.46
N GLU A 297 7.38 -18.54 -5.37
CA GLU A 297 6.44 -19.60 -5.72
C GLU A 297 6.14 -20.61 -4.58
N GLU A 298 7.01 -20.70 -3.56
CA GLU A 298 6.71 -21.51 -2.36
C GLU A 298 5.55 -20.93 -1.55
N ILE A 299 5.35 -19.62 -1.61
CA ILE A 299 4.27 -18.94 -0.89
C ILE A 299 2.93 -19.28 -1.56
N GLY A 300 2.07 -19.95 -0.80
CA GLY A 300 0.77 -20.45 -1.26
C GLY A 300 0.79 -21.88 -1.85
N ASN A 301 1.97 -22.50 -1.97
CA ASN A 301 2.11 -23.88 -2.43
C ASN A 301 2.44 -24.87 -1.28
N THR A 302 2.25 -24.48 -0.03
CA THR A 302 2.39 -25.40 1.12
C THR A 302 1.34 -26.50 1.01
N LYS A 303 1.83 -27.74 0.75
CA LYS A 303 1.03 -28.98 0.74
C LYS A 303 0.51 -29.33 2.13
#